data_92286cb0edb378ad78cfa91ca35cb982
#
_entry.id   92286cb0edb378ad78cfa91ca35cb982
#
_cell.length_a   1.000
_cell.length_b   1.000
_cell.length_c   1.000
_cell.angle_alpha   90.00
_cell.angle_beta   90.00
_cell.angle_gamma   90.00
#
_symmetry.space_group_name_H-M   'P 1'
#
loop_
_entity.id
_entity.type
_entity.pdbx_description
1 polymer ?
#
loop_
_entity_poly.entity_id
_entity_poly.type
_entity_poly.pdbx_seq_one_letter_code
_entity_poly.pdbx_strand_id
1 'polypeptide(L)'
;MMKSSRLTAVGMVAAAVLWIASGHLLPHDSAEGEAAIRANEAKSQPLFRVAVTPATIAPHSPTLTLSGRTEADRKVAVTARTGGVLTELRVKRGQQVKQGDILAVLSDDARLAQVAQAEALVDQRKAELEAKRTLISSGALPKLDLVNLESMYKSAEAALGVARAELDRSIVRAPWAGVITDVPAEVGGAAFSMAGKEIATLVALDPMLAVVEVSERKLAGIKVGETAEVRLVTNQTVTGRVRYVSSSASATTRTYRVEVEMANADGKIPDGITAEVIVSLKAIPATKAPRSALTISSAGDIGVRVVGDGDVVQFVPVKIVEDQQDTMWLSGIADGARVIVRGQDFVREGQKVATVDAATERAEK
;
A
#
# COMPACT_ATOMS: atom_id res chain seq x y z
N MET A 1 -35.90 -57.90 84.78
CA MET A 1 -36.45 -57.74 83.39
C MET A 1 -35.49 -57.18 82.45
N MET A 2 -34.41 -57.91 82.10
CA MET A 2 -33.37 -57.46 81.17
C MET A 2 -32.74 -58.62 80.32
N LYS A 3 -33.57 -59.53 79.79
CA LYS A 3 -33.08 -60.67 79.00
C LYS A 3 -33.75 -60.77 77.61
N SER A 4 -34.88 -60.08 77.34
CA SER A 4 -35.57 -60.17 76.02
C SER A 4 -35.00 -59.24 74.96
N SER A 5 -34.49 -58.07 75.33
CA SER A 5 -33.90 -57.08 74.36
C SER A 5 -32.57 -57.48 73.65
N ARG A 6 -31.82 -58.37 74.31
CA ARG A 6 -30.57 -58.89 73.74
C ARG A 6 -30.81 -60.00 72.71
N LEU A 7 -31.86 -60.78 72.86
CA LEU A 7 -32.24 -61.81 71.90
C LEU A 7 -32.81 -61.19 70.58
N THR A 8 -33.59 -60.12 70.70
CA THR A 8 -34.12 -59.42 69.51
C THR A 8 -33.02 -58.68 68.73
N ALA A 9 -31.99 -58.13 69.41
CA ALA A 9 -30.87 -57.50 68.76
C ALA A 9 -29.96 -58.51 68.02
N VAL A 10 -29.73 -59.68 68.57
CA VAL A 10 -28.95 -60.78 67.94
C VAL A 10 -29.73 -61.34 66.74
N GLY A 11 -31.07 -61.47 66.86
CA GLY A 11 -31.92 -61.88 65.73
C GLY A 11 -31.86 -60.90 64.52
N MET A 12 -31.85 -59.57 64.77
CA MET A 12 -31.74 -58.58 63.70
C MET A 12 -30.33 -58.59 63.00
N VAL A 13 -29.27 -58.75 63.79
CA VAL A 13 -27.95 -58.87 63.25
C VAL A 13 -27.77 -60.16 62.41
N ALA A 14 -28.33 -61.26 62.86
CA ALA A 14 -28.30 -62.51 62.08
C ALA A 14 -29.12 -62.42 60.79
N ALA A 15 -30.30 -61.75 60.82
CA ALA A 15 -31.09 -61.50 59.61
C ALA A 15 -30.41 -60.55 58.63
N ALA A 16 -29.69 -59.53 59.11
CA ALA A 16 -28.91 -58.64 58.29
C ALA A 16 -27.66 -59.30 57.58
N VAL A 17 -27.00 -60.18 58.34
CA VAL A 17 -25.88 -60.98 57.82
C VAL A 17 -26.35 -62.00 56.80
N LEU A 18 -27.49 -62.64 57.01
CA LEU A 18 -28.13 -63.57 56.05
C LEU A 18 -28.58 -62.81 54.77
N TRP A 19 -29.04 -61.58 54.88
CA TRP A 19 -29.46 -60.77 53.72
C TRP A 19 -28.26 -60.29 52.94
N ILE A 20 -27.14 -59.88 53.55
CA ILE A 20 -25.91 -59.54 52.91
C ILE A 20 -25.26 -60.79 52.30
N ALA A 21 -25.27 -61.95 52.91
CA ALA A 21 -24.74 -63.18 52.37
C ALA A 21 -25.58 -63.74 51.20
N SER A 22 -26.88 -63.50 51.15
CA SER A 22 -27.74 -63.89 50.01
C SER A 22 -27.45 -63.07 48.76
N GLY A 23 -27.00 -61.83 48.95
CA GLY A 23 -26.57 -60.96 47.83
C GLY A 23 -25.30 -61.43 47.14
N HIS A 24 -24.48 -62.25 47.85
CA HIS A 24 -23.19 -62.80 47.23
C HIS A 24 -23.37 -64.21 46.64
N LEU A 25 -24.46 -64.87 46.80
CA LEU A 25 -24.70 -66.22 46.36
C LEU A 25 -25.59 -66.34 45.12
N LEU A 26 -26.15 -65.21 44.62
CA LEU A 26 -26.88 -65.18 43.38
C LEU A 26 -25.93 -64.81 42.25
N PRO A 27 -25.80 -65.61 41.19
CA PRO A 27 -24.95 -65.27 40.05
C PRO A 27 -25.49 -64.00 39.39
N HIS A 28 -24.65 -62.93 39.32
CA HIS A 28 -24.92 -61.69 38.59
C HIS A 28 -24.65 -61.98 37.11
N ASP A 29 -25.65 -62.47 36.45
CA ASP A 29 -25.67 -62.56 34.97
C ASP A 29 -25.86 -61.20 34.30
N SER A 30 -25.32 -60.11 34.89
CA SER A 30 -25.49 -58.73 34.42
C SER A 30 -24.39 -58.29 33.45
N ALA A 31 -23.28 -59.01 33.38
CA ALA A 31 -22.12 -58.55 32.59
C ALA A 31 -22.30 -58.78 31.06
N GLU A 32 -22.98 -59.87 30.68
CA GLU A 32 -23.25 -60.17 29.26
C GLU A 32 -24.43 -59.36 28.70
N GLY A 33 -25.44 -59.11 29.52
CA GLY A 33 -26.56 -58.25 29.15
C GLY A 33 -26.20 -56.77 28.95
N GLU A 34 -25.37 -56.19 29.83
CA GLU A 34 -24.88 -54.82 29.71
C GLU A 34 -23.87 -54.65 28.55
N ALA A 35 -23.02 -55.64 28.29
CA ALA A 35 -22.14 -55.63 27.16
C ALA A 35 -22.88 -55.73 25.80
N ALA A 36 -23.97 -56.55 25.75
CA ALA A 36 -24.84 -56.66 24.56
C ALA A 36 -25.69 -55.40 24.36
N ILE A 37 -26.17 -54.74 25.42
CA ILE A 37 -26.93 -53.48 25.34
C ILE A 37 -25.98 -52.34 24.92
N ARG A 38 -24.77 -52.23 25.47
CA ARG A 38 -23.76 -51.24 25.06
C ARG A 38 -23.25 -51.47 23.63
N ALA A 39 -23.11 -52.72 23.18
CA ALA A 39 -22.76 -53.04 21.81
C ALA A 39 -23.88 -52.76 20.79
N ASN A 40 -25.16 -52.85 21.23
CA ASN A 40 -26.30 -52.53 20.42
C ASN A 40 -26.64 -51.03 20.41
N GLU A 41 -26.41 -50.30 21.52
CA GLU A 41 -26.48 -48.82 21.56
C GLU A 41 -25.35 -48.18 20.72
N ALA A 42 -24.16 -48.73 20.72
CA ALA A 42 -23.07 -48.27 19.84
C ALA A 42 -23.35 -48.48 18.35
N LYS A 43 -24.21 -49.45 17.98
CA LYS A 43 -24.64 -49.69 16.58
C LYS A 43 -25.84 -48.84 16.14
N SER A 44 -26.56 -48.21 17.04
CA SER A 44 -27.79 -47.47 16.74
C SER A 44 -27.74 -45.96 17.00
N GLN A 45 -26.57 -45.37 17.27
CA GLN A 45 -26.48 -43.90 17.29
C GLN A 45 -26.72 -43.38 15.87
N PRO A 46 -27.74 -42.55 15.64
CA PRO A 46 -27.95 -41.94 14.31
C PRO A 46 -26.72 -41.15 13.94
N LEU A 47 -26.16 -41.43 12.77
CA LEU A 47 -25.01 -40.68 12.27
C LEU A 47 -25.31 -39.19 12.26
N PHE A 48 -24.40 -38.39 12.81
CA PHE A 48 -24.58 -36.95 12.85
C PHE A 48 -24.61 -36.41 11.40
N ARG A 49 -25.63 -35.61 11.08
CA ARG A 49 -25.79 -35.02 9.75
C ARG A 49 -24.94 -33.78 9.61
N VAL A 50 -24.12 -33.74 8.57
CA VAL A 50 -23.27 -32.57 8.24
C VAL A 50 -23.55 -32.10 6.82
N ALA A 51 -23.61 -30.79 6.61
CA ALA A 51 -23.72 -30.23 5.29
C ALA A 51 -22.32 -30.06 4.68
N VAL A 52 -22.14 -30.60 3.48
CA VAL A 52 -20.86 -30.55 2.77
C VAL A 52 -20.96 -29.79 1.46
N THR A 53 -19.86 -29.16 1.08
CA THR A 53 -19.69 -28.52 -0.24
C THR A 53 -18.40 -29.03 -0.86
N PRO A 54 -18.40 -29.45 -2.14
CA PRO A 54 -17.17 -29.83 -2.82
C PRO A 54 -16.25 -28.60 -2.97
N ALA A 55 -14.99 -28.76 -2.62
CA ALA A 55 -13.98 -27.74 -2.81
C ALA A 55 -13.64 -27.62 -4.30
N THR A 56 -13.76 -26.44 -4.88
CA THR A 56 -13.33 -26.14 -6.24
C THR A 56 -12.10 -25.26 -6.18
N ILE A 57 -10.96 -25.76 -6.66
CA ILE A 57 -9.74 -25.00 -6.72
C ILE A 57 -9.77 -24.08 -7.95
N ALA A 58 -9.62 -22.80 -7.73
CA ALA A 58 -9.48 -21.78 -8.78
C ALA A 58 -8.25 -20.90 -8.51
N PRO A 59 -7.60 -20.38 -9.56
CA PRO A 59 -6.58 -19.35 -9.38
C PRO A 59 -7.23 -18.09 -8.79
N HIS A 60 -6.81 -17.68 -7.63
CA HIS A 60 -7.32 -16.49 -6.94
C HIS A 60 -6.18 -15.50 -6.69
N SER A 61 -6.40 -14.25 -7.08
CA SER A 61 -5.47 -13.13 -6.83
C SER A 61 -5.93 -12.36 -5.59
N PRO A 62 -5.31 -12.57 -4.44
CA PRO A 62 -5.69 -11.84 -3.24
C PRO A 62 -5.38 -10.35 -3.40
N THR A 63 -6.20 -9.52 -2.81
CA THR A 63 -6.04 -8.07 -2.85
C THR A 63 -5.34 -7.56 -1.59
N LEU A 64 -4.41 -6.64 -1.80
CA LEU A 64 -3.74 -5.93 -0.72
C LEU A 64 -4.20 -4.48 -0.71
N THR A 65 -4.96 -4.12 0.31
CA THR A 65 -5.43 -2.76 0.52
C THR A 65 -4.46 -2.02 1.44
N LEU A 66 -4.02 -0.84 0.99
CA LEU A 66 -3.02 -0.01 1.65
C LEU A 66 -3.54 1.43 1.73
N SER A 67 -3.53 2.01 2.92
CA SER A 67 -3.89 3.41 3.11
C SER A 67 -2.67 4.31 2.92
N GLY A 68 -2.88 5.45 2.27
CA GLY A 68 -1.85 6.43 2.00
C GLY A 68 -2.45 7.80 1.68
N ARG A 69 -1.72 8.57 0.88
CA ARG A 69 -2.15 9.90 0.45
C ARG A 69 -1.72 10.17 -0.99
N THR A 70 -2.38 11.12 -1.61
CA THR A 70 -1.92 11.67 -2.87
C THR A 70 -0.72 12.60 -2.61
N GLU A 71 0.23 12.58 -3.53
CA GLU A 71 1.41 13.45 -3.50
C GLU A 71 1.71 13.91 -4.93
N ALA A 72 1.99 15.18 -5.10
CA ALA A 72 2.35 15.71 -6.41
C ALA A 72 3.68 15.13 -6.90
N ASP A 73 3.80 14.86 -8.19
CA ASP A 73 5.04 14.33 -8.79
C ASP A 73 6.23 15.24 -8.52
N ARG A 74 6.02 16.57 -8.63
CA ARG A 74 7.06 17.57 -8.38
C ARG A 74 6.50 18.74 -7.61
N LYS A 75 7.27 19.18 -6.63
CA LYS A 75 6.98 20.37 -5.83
C LYS A 75 8.26 21.16 -5.63
N VAL A 76 8.23 22.46 -5.89
CA VAL A 76 9.38 23.33 -5.68
C VAL A 76 8.94 24.70 -5.16
N ALA A 77 9.69 25.18 -4.19
CA ALA A 77 9.67 26.59 -3.83
C ALA A 77 10.53 27.36 -4.85
N VAL A 78 9.89 28.11 -5.74
CA VAL A 78 10.59 28.96 -6.71
C VAL A 78 11.10 30.18 -6.00
N THR A 79 12.42 30.36 -5.99
CA THR A 79 13.10 31.40 -5.24
C THR A 79 13.70 32.46 -6.16
N ALA A 80 13.89 33.67 -5.65
CA ALA A 80 14.68 34.71 -6.31
C ALA A 80 16.14 34.26 -6.43
N ARG A 81 16.70 34.32 -7.65
CA ARG A 81 18.10 33.93 -7.92
C ARG A 81 19.11 35.07 -7.71
N THR A 82 18.63 36.28 -7.50
CA THR A 82 19.43 37.48 -7.27
C THR A 82 18.70 38.44 -6.33
N GLY A 83 19.41 39.38 -5.74
CA GLY A 83 18.83 40.43 -4.91
C GLY A 83 18.17 41.54 -5.78
N GLY A 84 17.23 42.27 -5.18
CA GLY A 84 16.49 43.34 -5.83
C GLY A 84 15.13 43.60 -5.16
N VAL A 85 14.41 44.62 -5.55
CA VAL A 85 13.04 44.89 -5.13
C VAL A 85 12.07 44.18 -6.06
N LEU A 86 11.04 43.51 -5.51
CA LEU A 86 10.01 42.91 -6.34
C LEU A 86 9.15 44.02 -6.97
N THR A 87 9.30 44.22 -8.28
CA THR A 87 8.55 45.24 -9.04
C THR A 87 7.27 44.71 -9.59
N GLU A 88 7.26 43.46 -10.05
CA GLU A 88 6.09 42.83 -10.60
C GLU A 88 5.91 41.41 -10.06
N LEU A 89 4.66 41.08 -9.73
CA LEU A 89 4.24 39.72 -9.39
C LEU A 89 3.11 39.36 -10.35
N ARG A 90 3.39 38.40 -11.26
CA ARG A 90 2.46 38.06 -12.36
C ARG A 90 1.65 36.81 -12.11
N VAL A 91 1.73 36.23 -10.91
CA VAL A 91 1.04 34.98 -10.54
C VAL A 91 0.22 35.13 -9.28
N LYS A 92 -0.80 34.28 -9.18
CA LYS A 92 -1.71 34.20 -8.04
C LYS A 92 -1.85 32.73 -7.59
N ARG A 93 -2.24 32.52 -6.35
CA ARG A 93 -2.59 31.18 -5.83
C ARG A 93 -3.69 30.54 -6.69
N GLY A 94 -3.55 29.26 -7.00
CA GLY A 94 -4.46 28.50 -7.86
C GLY A 94 -4.27 28.71 -9.37
N GLN A 95 -3.36 29.57 -9.79
CA GLN A 95 -3.11 29.83 -11.21
C GLN A 95 -2.30 28.70 -11.84
N GLN A 96 -2.72 28.24 -13.02
CA GLN A 96 -1.93 27.35 -13.86
C GLN A 96 -0.88 28.15 -14.63
N VAL A 97 0.33 27.64 -14.68
CA VAL A 97 1.47 28.23 -15.42
C VAL A 97 2.12 27.19 -16.31
N LYS A 98 2.71 27.65 -17.41
CA LYS A 98 3.52 26.83 -18.32
C LYS A 98 5.00 26.98 -17.98
N GLN A 99 5.81 26.05 -18.45
CA GLN A 99 7.26 26.17 -18.35
C GLN A 99 7.74 27.46 -19.02
N GLY A 100 8.58 28.24 -18.31
CA GLY A 100 9.14 29.50 -18.79
C GLY A 100 8.28 30.72 -18.53
N ASP A 101 7.02 30.56 -18.09
CA ASP A 101 6.16 31.71 -17.72
C ASP A 101 6.82 32.57 -16.63
N ILE A 102 6.71 33.88 -16.77
CA ILE A 102 7.28 34.83 -15.82
C ILE A 102 6.37 34.87 -14.59
N LEU A 103 6.92 34.49 -13.43
CA LEU A 103 6.24 34.52 -12.15
C LEU A 103 6.41 35.89 -11.46
N ALA A 104 7.63 36.44 -11.53
CA ALA A 104 7.96 37.70 -10.88
C ALA A 104 9.13 38.39 -11.60
N VAL A 105 9.20 39.71 -11.44
CA VAL A 105 10.30 40.56 -11.93
C VAL A 105 10.85 41.36 -10.76
N LEU A 106 12.19 41.32 -10.62
CA LEU A 106 12.92 42.11 -9.66
C LEU A 106 13.44 43.39 -10.35
N SER A 107 13.54 44.53 -9.61
CA SER A 107 14.13 45.76 -10.13
C SER A 107 15.58 45.52 -10.54
N ASP A 108 15.97 46.08 -11.64
CA ASP A 108 17.31 45.86 -12.20
C ASP A 108 17.89 47.03 -13.02
N ASP A 109 17.49 48.27 -12.70
CA ASP A 109 17.95 49.44 -13.40
C ASP A 109 19.50 49.47 -13.57
N ALA A 110 20.21 49.03 -12.52
CA ALA A 110 21.67 48.92 -12.58
C ALA A 110 22.14 47.82 -13.53
N ARG A 111 21.40 46.73 -13.69
CA ARG A 111 21.75 45.61 -14.57
C ARG A 111 21.52 45.94 -16.01
N LEU A 112 20.46 46.66 -16.35
CA LEU A 112 20.23 47.20 -17.68
C LEU A 112 21.35 48.11 -18.10
N ALA A 113 21.81 48.99 -17.22
CA ALA A 113 22.98 49.86 -17.49
C ALA A 113 24.26 49.06 -17.66
N GLN A 114 24.49 47.98 -16.88
CA GLN A 114 25.66 47.09 -17.05
C GLN A 114 25.63 46.35 -18.37
N VAL A 115 24.47 45.87 -18.82
CA VAL A 115 24.33 45.26 -20.15
C VAL A 115 24.67 46.27 -21.25
N ALA A 116 24.10 47.45 -21.22
CA ALA A 116 24.38 48.53 -22.19
C ALA A 116 25.87 48.90 -22.24
N GLN A 117 26.53 49.00 -21.06
CA GLN A 117 27.96 49.26 -20.95
C GLN A 117 28.78 48.13 -21.59
N ALA A 118 28.44 46.86 -21.32
CA ALA A 118 29.14 45.71 -21.85
C ALA A 118 28.94 45.58 -23.37
N GLU A 119 27.73 45.87 -23.88
CA GLU A 119 27.46 45.94 -25.35
C GLU A 119 28.31 47.00 -26.02
N ALA A 120 28.35 48.22 -25.49
CA ALA A 120 29.21 49.28 -26.04
C ALA A 120 30.70 48.87 -26.09
N LEU A 121 31.18 48.14 -25.07
CA LEU A 121 32.56 47.64 -25.03
C LEU A 121 32.80 46.57 -26.12
N VAL A 122 31.84 45.64 -26.30
CA VAL A 122 31.93 44.64 -27.38
C VAL A 122 32.01 45.32 -28.75
N ASP A 123 31.14 46.30 -29.02
CA ASP A 123 31.12 47.03 -30.28
C ASP A 123 32.43 47.78 -30.52
N GLN A 124 32.97 48.43 -29.48
CA GLN A 124 34.28 49.10 -29.55
C GLN A 124 35.40 48.10 -29.91
N ARG A 125 35.48 46.96 -29.21
CA ARG A 125 36.55 45.96 -29.46
C ARG A 125 36.40 45.29 -30.81
N LYS A 126 35.17 45.06 -31.25
CA LYS A 126 34.87 44.54 -32.59
C LYS A 126 35.35 45.51 -33.67
N ALA A 127 35.00 46.78 -33.60
CA ALA A 127 35.42 47.79 -34.55
C ALA A 127 36.96 47.94 -34.60
N GLU A 128 37.62 47.90 -33.43
CA GLU A 128 39.08 47.94 -33.32
C GLU A 128 39.73 46.74 -34.00
N LEU A 129 39.22 45.51 -33.77
CA LEU A 129 39.69 44.28 -34.39
C LEU A 129 39.53 44.34 -35.90
N GLU A 130 38.34 44.72 -36.39
CA GLU A 130 38.07 44.82 -37.86
C GLU A 130 38.95 45.84 -38.52
N ALA A 131 39.10 47.03 -37.95
CA ALA A 131 40.00 48.08 -38.56
C ALA A 131 41.44 47.63 -38.61
N LYS A 132 41.97 47.02 -37.55
CA LYS A 132 43.35 46.57 -37.50
C LYS A 132 43.61 45.27 -38.28
N ARG A 133 42.64 44.42 -38.49
CA ARG A 133 42.74 43.17 -39.22
C ARG A 133 43.21 43.39 -40.67
N THR A 134 42.68 44.43 -41.33
CA THR A 134 43.05 44.81 -42.64
C THR A 134 44.54 45.25 -42.73
N LEU A 135 45.03 46.00 -41.70
CA LEU A 135 46.42 46.43 -41.60
C LEU A 135 47.41 45.28 -41.35
N ILE A 136 46.96 44.32 -40.51
CA ILE A 136 47.74 43.10 -40.20
C ILE A 136 47.84 42.20 -41.46
N SER A 137 46.74 42.07 -42.22
CA SER A 137 46.72 41.27 -43.46
C SER A 137 47.61 41.85 -44.55
N SER A 138 47.75 43.17 -44.60
CA SER A 138 48.69 43.87 -45.52
C SER A 138 50.18 43.91 -45.07
N GLY A 139 50.46 43.34 -43.87
CA GLY A 139 51.81 43.31 -43.30
C GLY A 139 52.25 44.61 -42.62
N ALA A 140 51.35 45.58 -42.47
CA ALA A 140 51.65 46.88 -41.82
C ALA A 140 51.68 46.80 -40.26
N LEU A 141 51.12 45.70 -39.65
CA LEU A 141 51.17 45.43 -38.21
C LEU A 141 51.63 43.99 -37.97
N PRO A 142 52.22 43.70 -36.77
CA PRO A 142 52.64 42.36 -36.36
C PRO A 142 51.44 41.38 -36.23
N LYS A 143 51.60 40.13 -36.64
CA LYS A 143 50.57 39.07 -36.48
C LYS A 143 50.23 38.80 -35.03
N LEU A 144 51.17 39.06 -34.12
CA LEU A 144 50.90 38.90 -32.67
C LEU A 144 49.80 39.87 -32.16
N ASP A 145 49.71 41.06 -32.77
CA ASP A 145 48.66 42.03 -32.39
C ASP A 145 47.26 41.53 -32.72
N LEU A 146 47.09 40.66 -33.74
CA LEU A 146 45.80 40.03 -34.05
C LEU A 146 45.32 39.13 -32.91
N VAL A 147 46.22 38.30 -32.38
CA VAL A 147 45.89 37.40 -31.28
C VAL A 147 45.47 38.19 -30.01
N ASN A 148 46.16 39.30 -29.74
CA ASN A 148 45.82 40.16 -28.62
C ASN A 148 44.45 40.84 -28.80
N LEU A 149 44.18 41.35 -30.01
CA LEU A 149 42.89 42.00 -30.33
C LEU A 149 41.72 41.00 -30.30
N GLU A 150 41.92 39.80 -30.85
CA GLU A 150 40.93 38.73 -30.78
C GLU A 150 40.66 38.33 -29.31
N SER A 151 41.69 38.26 -28.48
CA SER A 151 41.54 37.95 -27.04
C SER A 151 40.77 39.05 -26.29
N MET A 152 41.04 40.33 -26.62
CA MET A 152 40.30 41.47 -26.02
C MET A 152 38.83 41.46 -26.46
N TYR A 153 38.52 41.16 -27.71
CA TYR A 153 37.16 41.05 -28.21
C TYR A 153 36.40 39.89 -27.49
N LYS A 154 37.00 38.71 -27.42
CA LYS A 154 36.42 37.56 -26.71
C LYS A 154 36.19 37.83 -25.21
N SER A 155 37.10 38.57 -24.58
CA SER A 155 36.93 38.98 -23.19
C SER A 155 35.74 39.92 -23.02
N ALA A 156 35.53 40.86 -23.93
CA ALA A 156 34.38 41.76 -23.95
C ALA A 156 33.05 40.99 -24.17
N GLU A 157 33.05 40.03 -25.12
CA GLU A 157 31.90 39.15 -25.34
C GLU A 157 31.54 38.33 -24.07
N ALA A 158 32.56 37.78 -23.39
CA ALA A 158 32.35 37.05 -22.14
C ALA A 158 31.76 37.95 -21.05
N ALA A 159 32.26 39.20 -20.92
CA ALA A 159 31.71 40.17 -19.99
C ALA A 159 30.25 40.54 -20.30
N LEU A 160 29.89 40.70 -21.57
CA LEU A 160 28.50 40.89 -21.99
C LEU A 160 27.64 39.67 -21.64
N GLY A 161 28.16 38.46 -21.86
CA GLY A 161 27.48 37.22 -21.48
C GLY A 161 27.16 37.18 -19.98
N VAL A 162 28.09 37.58 -19.11
CA VAL A 162 27.90 37.68 -17.67
C VAL A 162 26.84 38.72 -17.32
N ALA A 163 26.88 39.92 -17.91
CA ALA A 163 25.90 40.98 -17.65
C ALA A 163 24.49 40.55 -18.05
N ARG A 164 24.34 39.90 -19.23
CA ARG A 164 23.04 39.38 -19.69
C ARG A 164 22.51 38.25 -18.78
N ALA A 165 23.38 37.35 -18.33
CA ALA A 165 23.00 36.30 -17.40
C ALA A 165 22.53 36.85 -16.03
N GLU A 166 23.17 37.93 -15.57
CA GLU A 166 22.76 38.59 -14.32
C GLU A 166 21.41 39.32 -14.47
N LEU A 167 21.16 39.90 -15.64
CA LEU A 167 19.86 40.49 -15.99
C LEU A 167 18.77 39.39 -16.06
N ASP A 168 19.05 38.22 -16.69
CA ASP A 168 18.07 37.11 -16.75
C ASP A 168 17.74 36.57 -15.35
N ARG A 169 18.66 36.61 -14.40
CA ARG A 169 18.40 36.19 -13.01
C ARG A 169 17.37 37.06 -12.31
N SER A 170 17.17 38.32 -12.75
CA SER A 170 16.14 39.20 -12.21
C SER A 170 14.73 38.79 -12.59
N ILE A 171 14.59 37.98 -13.63
CA ILE A 171 13.31 37.43 -14.08
C ILE A 171 13.13 36.01 -13.53
N VAL A 172 12.15 35.84 -12.62
CA VAL A 172 11.84 34.56 -12.04
C VAL A 172 10.81 33.84 -12.92
N ARG A 173 11.17 32.64 -13.41
CA ARG A 173 10.37 31.86 -14.35
C ARG A 173 9.95 30.52 -13.73
N ALA A 174 8.83 29.97 -14.21
CA ALA A 174 8.38 28.63 -13.87
C ALA A 174 9.33 27.58 -14.47
N PRO A 175 9.90 26.67 -13.68
CA PRO A 175 10.81 25.63 -14.17
C PRO A 175 10.09 24.53 -14.97
N TRP A 176 8.79 24.32 -14.76
CA TRP A 176 7.91 23.41 -15.51
C TRP A 176 6.47 23.89 -15.45
N ALA A 177 5.57 23.25 -16.19
CA ALA A 177 4.13 23.52 -16.15
C ALA A 177 3.50 22.96 -14.86
N GLY A 178 2.61 23.70 -14.23
CA GLY A 178 1.96 23.28 -12.98
C GLY A 178 1.02 24.33 -12.42
N VAL A 179 0.66 24.17 -11.15
CA VAL A 179 -0.24 25.05 -10.40
C VAL A 179 0.53 25.74 -9.29
N ILE A 180 0.31 27.03 -9.13
CA ILE A 180 0.84 27.82 -8.02
C ILE A 180 0.00 27.57 -6.78
N THR A 181 0.56 26.94 -5.76
CA THR A 181 -0.16 26.62 -4.52
C THR A 181 0.00 27.68 -3.46
N ASP A 182 1.15 28.36 -3.42
CA ASP A 182 1.40 29.47 -2.49
C ASP A 182 2.22 30.58 -3.14
N VAL A 183 2.00 31.82 -2.68
CA VAL A 183 2.69 33.03 -3.13
C VAL A 183 2.98 33.89 -1.91
N PRO A 184 4.11 33.64 -1.20
CA PRO A 184 4.48 34.40 -0.02
C PRO A 184 5.10 35.77 -0.34
N ALA A 185 5.45 36.02 -1.61
CA ALA A 185 6.04 37.29 -2.05
C ALA A 185 4.98 38.36 -2.31
N GLU A 186 5.30 39.62 -1.97
CA GLU A 186 4.44 40.79 -2.21
C GLU A 186 5.22 41.89 -2.96
N VAL A 187 4.54 42.56 -3.89
CA VAL A 187 5.11 43.71 -4.61
C VAL A 187 5.34 44.87 -3.63
N GLY A 188 6.51 45.48 -3.71
CA GLY A 188 6.91 46.59 -2.82
C GLY A 188 7.27 46.15 -1.41
N GLY A 189 7.19 44.87 -1.09
CA GLY A 189 7.72 44.29 0.14
C GLY A 189 9.22 44.52 0.26
N ALA A 190 9.76 44.43 1.48
CA ALA A 190 11.17 44.73 1.80
C ALA A 190 12.10 44.15 0.73
N ALA A 191 13.04 44.96 0.27
CA ALA A 191 14.05 44.58 -0.73
C ALA A 191 14.57 43.19 -0.41
N PHE A 192 14.55 42.31 -1.42
CA PHE A 192 15.22 41.03 -1.32
C PHE A 192 16.72 41.28 -1.24
N SER A 193 17.24 41.46 -0.04
CA SER A 193 18.65 41.77 0.18
C SER A 193 19.58 40.61 -0.17
N MET A 194 19.01 39.38 -0.29
CA MET A 194 19.77 38.19 -0.61
C MET A 194 18.97 37.25 -1.56
N ALA A 195 19.69 36.54 -2.41
CA ALA A 195 19.13 35.43 -3.19
C ALA A 195 18.53 34.36 -2.26
N GLY A 196 17.54 33.62 -2.73
CA GLY A 196 16.94 32.50 -2.02
C GLY A 196 15.58 32.77 -1.38
N LYS A 197 15.06 34.02 -1.39
CA LYS A 197 13.71 34.28 -0.89
C LYS A 197 12.65 33.64 -1.79
N GLU A 198 11.72 32.92 -1.20
CA GLU A 198 10.63 32.25 -1.90
C GLU A 198 9.67 33.26 -2.53
N ILE A 199 9.37 33.07 -3.80
CA ILE A 199 8.43 33.87 -4.60
C ILE A 199 7.08 33.15 -4.67
N ALA A 200 7.12 31.86 -5.04
CA ALA A 200 5.91 31.05 -5.19
C ALA A 200 6.26 29.57 -5.02
N THR A 201 5.31 28.77 -4.54
CA THR A 201 5.41 27.32 -4.56
C THR A 201 4.67 26.79 -5.79
N LEU A 202 5.39 26.07 -6.66
CA LEU A 202 4.90 25.44 -7.87
C LEU A 202 4.79 23.93 -7.68
N VAL A 203 3.64 23.35 -8.07
CA VAL A 203 3.34 21.93 -7.93
C VAL A 203 2.89 21.38 -9.29
N ALA A 204 3.47 20.25 -9.71
CA ALA A 204 3.00 19.50 -10.86
C ALA A 204 1.97 18.47 -10.40
N LEU A 205 0.72 18.64 -10.83
CA LEU A 205 -0.39 17.76 -10.44
C LEU A 205 -0.63 16.61 -11.42
N ASP A 206 0.00 16.61 -12.58
CA ASP A 206 -0.10 15.54 -13.58
C ASP A 206 1.33 15.13 -14.03
N PRO A 207 1.69 13.85 -13.86
CA PRO A 207 0.94 12.82 -13.16
C PRO A 207 0.84 13.07 -11.65
N MET A 208 -0.16 12.44 -11.01
CA MET A 208 -0.30 12.42 -9.55
C MET A 208 0.21 11.10 -9.00
N LEU A 209 0.76 11.11 -7.80
CA LEU A 209 1.22 9.92 -7.10
C LEU A 209 0.27 9.58 -5.96
N ALA A 210 -0.10 8.31 -5.82
CA ALA A 210 -0.61 7.77 -4.56
C ALA A 210 0.57 7.12 -3.81
N VAL A 211 0.88 7.64 -2.65
CA VAL A 211 2.01 7.22 -1.84
C VAL A 211 1.51 6.44 -0.65
N VAL A 212 1.95 5.20 -0.52
CA VAL A 212 1.62 4.30 0.58
C VAL A 212 2.88 3.79 1.26
N GLU A 213 2.75 3.49 2.54
CA GLU A 213 3.81 2.87 3.32
C GLU A 213 3.48 1.40 3.59
N VAL A 214 4.34 0.51 3.16
CA VAL A 214 4.12 -0.94 3.18
C VAL A 214 5.08 -1.60 4.15
N SER A 215 4.56 -2.43 5.06
CA SER A 215 5.40 -3.21 5.97
C SER A 215 6.21 -4.27 5.21
N GLU A 216 7.38 -4.65 5.73
CA GLU A 216 8.29 -5.61 5.12
C GLU A 216 7.59 -6.92 4.71
N ARG A 217 6.72 -7.46 5.57
CA ARG A 217 5.97 -8.70 5.30
C ARG A 217 5.05 -8.64 4.09
N LYS A 218 4.54 -7.46 3.75
CA LYS A 218 3.61 -7.24 2.64
C LYS A 218 4.32 -6.80 1.35
N LEU A 219 5.58 -6.37 1.45
CA LEU A 219 6.35 -5.83 0.35
C LEU A 219 6.62 -6.86 -0.76
N ALA A 220 6.87 -8.12 -0.39
CA ALA A 220 7.26 -9.19 -1.32
C ALA A 220 6.25 -9.43 -2.47
N GLY A 221 5.00 -8.97 -2.29
CA GLY A 221 3.92 -9.11 -3.28
C GLY A 221 3.81 -7.94 -4.26
N ILE A 222 4.53 -6.82 -4.07
CA ILE A 222 4.36 -5.61 -4.88
C ILE A 222 5.58 -5.42 -5.78
N LYS A 223 5.34 -5.23 -7.09
CA LYS A 223 6.39 -5.01 -8.07
C LYS A 223 6.15 -3.75 -8.90
N VAL A 224 7.25 -3.10 -9.28
CA VAL A 224 7.21 -1.99 -10.24
C VAL A 224 6.57 -2.45 -11.55
N GLY A 225 5.66 -1.65 -12.08
CA GLY A 225 4.92 -1.90 -13.30
C GLY A 225 3.56 -2.58 -13.10
N GLU A 226 3.24 -3.08 -11.91
CA GLU A 226 1.93 -3.66 -11.62
C GLU A 226 0.83 -2.59 -11.60
N THR A 227 -0.36 -2.98 -12.05
CA THR A 227 -1.54 -2.11 -12.01
C THR A 227 -2.12 -2.11 -10.60
N ALA A 228 -2.50 -0.94 -10.14
CA ALA A 228 -3.17 -0.75 -8.86
C ALA A 228 -4.43 0.11 -9.06
N GLU A 229 -5.45 -0.16 -8.29
CA GLU A 229 -6.63 0.68 -8.18
C GLU A 229 -6.42 1.66 -7.02
N VAL A 230 -6.64 2.95 -7.26
CA VAL A 230 -6.53 4.00 -6.26
C VAL A 230 -7.91 4.57 -5.99
N ARG A 231 -8.41 4.36 -4.78
CA ARG A 231 -9.67 4.91 -4.30
C ARG A 231 -9.39 6.13 -3.43
N LEU A 232 -9.91 7.27 -3.85
CA LEU A 232 -9.75 8.54 -3.15
C LEU A 232 -10.85 8.72 -2.10
N VAL A 233 -10.59 9.53 -1.09
CA VAL A 233 -11.59 9.90 -0.06
C VAL A 233 -12.85 10.56 -0.67
N THR A 234 -12.75 11.09 -1.87
CA THR A 234 -13.87 11.65 -2.67
C THR A 234 -14.76 10.58 -3.31
N ASN A 235 -14.53 9.27 -3.04
CA ASN A 235 -15.16 8.12 -3.69
C ASN A 235 -14.85 7.97 -5.20
N GLN A 236 -13.92 8.76 -5.72
CA GLN A 236 -13.40 8.55 -7.06
C GLN A 236 -12.39 7.42 -7.08
N THR A 237 -12.51 6.52 -8.04
CA THR A 237 -11.56 5.43 -8.28
C THR A 237 -10.78 5.70 -9.56
N VAL A 238 -9.47 5.62 -9.48
CA VAL A 238 -8.55 5.85 -10.60
C VAL A 238 -7.61 4.66 -10.72
N THR A 239 -7.37 4.21 -11.94
CA THR A 239 -6.37 3.18 -12.20
C THR A 239 -4.99 3.82 -12.28
N GLY A 240 -4.05 3.27 -11.52
CA GLY A 240 -2.66 3.67 -11.52
C GLY A 240 -1.72 2.51 -11.80
N ARG A 241 -0.43 2.81 -11.84
CA ARG A 241 0.64 1.83 -12.00
C ARG A 241 1.71 2.05 -10.94
N VAL A 242 2.19 0.98 -10.32
CA VAL A 242 3.31 1.05 -9.38
C VAL A 242 4.56 1.55 -10.13
N ARG A 243 4.98 2.76 -9.82
CA ARG A 243 6.15 3.43 -10.42
C ARG A 243 7.44 3.14 -9.66
N TYR A 244 7.33 3.12 -8.35
CA TYR A 244 8.49 2.99 -7.47
C TYR A 244 8.18 2.18 -6.24
N VAL A 245 9.13 1.34 -5.85
CA VAL A 245 9.15 0.60 -4.59
C VAL A 245 10.49 0.89 -3.92
N SER A 246 10.47 1.46 -2.73
CA SER A 246 11.70 1.81 -2.01
C SER A 246 12.54 0.57 -1.71
N SER A 247 13.84 0.68 -1.89
CA SER A 247 14.81 -0.34 -1.47
C SER A 247 15.30 -0.14 -0.03
N SER A 248 14.88 0.93 0.64
CA SER A 248 15.25 1.26 2.01
C SER A 248 14.01 1.49 2.86
N ALA A 249 13.98 0.89 4.04
CA ALA A 249 12.91 1.12 5.00
C ALA A 249 13.10 2.45 5.74
N SER A 250 11.98 3.11 6.06
CA SER A 250 11.97 4.21 7.02
C SER A 250 12.45 3.71 8.38
N ALA A 251 13.45 4.36 8.95
CA ALA A 251 14.01 3.98 10.24
C ALA A 251 13.00 4.08 11.39
N THR A 252 12.03 5.01 11.27
CA THR A 252 11.03 5.28 12.30
C THR A 252 9.88 4.29 12.27
N THR A 253 9.34 3.99 11.08
CA THR A 253 8.11 3.19 10.91
C THR A 253 8.39 1.75 10.47
N ARG A 254 9.61 1.45 10.01
CA ARG A 254 10.01 0.17 9.38
C ARG A 254 9.11 -0.20 8.20
N THR A 255 8.69 0.80 7.46
CA THR A 255 7.88 0.66 6.26
C THR A 255 8.66 1.08 5.03
N TYR A 256 8.26 0.55 3.89
CA TYR A 256 8.82 0.87 2.58
C TYR A 256 7.84 1.76 1.83
N ARG A 257 8.34 2.86 1.26
CA ARG A 257 7.56 3.76 0.42
C ARG A 257 7.28 3.09 -0.92
N VAL A 258 6.01 3.06 -1.30
CA VAL A 258 5.55 2.63 -2.63
C VAL A 258 4.77 3.77 -3.25
N GLU A 259 5.08 4.05 -4.52
CA GLU A 259 4.44 5.11 -5.30
C GLU A 259 3.67 4.52 -6.46
N VAL A 260 2.42 4.85 -6.55
CA VAL A 260 1.54 4.50 -7.66
C VAL A 260 1.23 5.76 -8.46
N GLU A 261 1.69 5.79 -9.71
CA GLU A 261 1.45 6.88 -10.63
C GLU A 261 0.07 6.76 -11.26
N MET A 262 -0.67 7.86 -11.30
CA MET A 262 -2.00 7.96 -11.90
C MET A 262 -2.15 9.26 -12.68
N ALA A 263 -2.92 9.22 -13.76
CA ALA A 263 -3.22 10.40 -14.56
C ALA A 263 -4.14 11.37 -13.82
N ASN A 264 -3.87 12.66 -13.95
CA ASN A 264 -4.67 13.75 -13.37
C ASN A 264 -4.69 14.96 -14.31
N ALA A 265 -4.86 14.71 -15.61
CA ALA A 265 -4.80 15.76 -16.65
C ALA A 265 -5.82 16.88 -16.45
N ASP A 266 -6.95 16.60 -15.81
CA ASP A 266 -7.99 17.58 -15.47
C ASP A 266 -7.71 18.33 -14.16
N GLY A 267 -6.65 17.97 -13.41
CA GLY A 267 -6.23 18.62 -12.17
C GLY A 267 -7.23 18.48 -11.01
N LYS A 268 -8.18 17.53 -11.09
CA LYS A 268 -9.22 17.37 -10.06
C LYS A 268 -8.75 16.64 -8.81
N ILE A 269 -7.65 15.90 -8.89
CA ILE A 269 -7.07 15.21 -7.74
C ILE A 269 -6.08 16.17 -7.07
N PRO A 270 -6.39 16.68 -5.88
CA PRO A 270 -5.48 17.58 -5.17
C PRO A 270 -4.33 16.82 -4.50
N ASP A 271 -3.25 17.53 -4.21
CA ASP A 271 -2.14 17.06 -3.39
C ASP A 271 -2.56 16.91 -1.91
N GLY A 272 -2.15 15.84 -1.25
CA GLY A 272 -2.29 15.65 0.19
C GLY A 272 -3.61 15.01 0.67
N ILE A 273 -4.52 14.55 -0.22
CA ILE A 273 -5.74 13.86 0.22
C ILE A 273 -5.49 12.38 0.50
N THR A 274 -6.30 11.82 1.38
CA THR A 274 -6.25 10.39 1.69
C THR A 274 -6.62 9.55 0.48
N ALA A 275 -5.82 8.52 0.22
CA ALA A 275 -6.01 7.56 -0.85
C ALA A 275 -5.84 6.13 -0.33
N GLU A 276 -6.63 5.23 -0.85
CA GLU A 276 -6.52 3.79 -0.62
C GLU A 276 -6.03 3.14 -1.90
N VAL A 277 -4.90 2.45 -1.81
CA VAL A 277 -4.30 1.74 -2.95
C VAL A 277 -4.59 0.26 -2.80
N ILE A 278 -5.22 -0.31 -3.81
CA ILE A 278 -5.59 -1.73 -3.88
C ILE A 278 -4.72 -2.38 -4.97
N VAL A 279 -3.84 -3.27 -4.53
CA VAL A 279 -2.93 -4.02 -5.42
C VAL A 279 -3.38 -5.47 -5.47
N SER A 280 -3.58 -6.01 -6.67
CA SER A 280 -3.86 -7.44 -6.86
C SER A 280 -2.55 -8.21 -6.86
N LEU A 281 -2.41 -9.14 -5.92
CA LEU A 281 -1.21 -9.97 -5.81
C LEU A 281 -1.25 -11.14 -6.80
N LYS A 282 -0.11 -11.81 -6.97
CA LYS A 282 -0.01 -12.99 -7.85
C LYS A 282 -1.06 -14.04 -7.49
N ALA A 283 -1.76 -14.54 -8.49
CA ALA A 283 -2.75 -15.61 -8.31
C ALA A 283 -2.12 -16.86 -7.69
N ILE A 284 -2.80 -17.43 -6.72
CA ILE A 284 -2.47 -18.72 -6.09
C ILE A 284 -3.68 -19.64 -6.14
N PRO A 285 -3.47 -20.97 -6.23
CA PRO A 285 -4.57 -21.92 -6.17
C PRO A 285 -5.26 -21.85 -4.81
N ALA A 286 -6.55 -21.57 -4.80
CA ALA A 286 -7.35 -21.47 -3.58
C ALA A 286 -8.79 -21.92 -3.83
N THR A 287 -9.48 -22.33 -2.78
CA THR A 287 -10.91 -22.63 -2.80
C THR A 287 -11.68 -21.63 -1.96
N LYS A 288 -12.87 -21.28 -2.41
CA LYS A 288 -13.77 -20.39 -1.67
C LYS A 288 -14.62 -21.22 -0.69
N ALA A 289 -14.58 -20.84 0.59
CA ALA A 289 -15.37 -21.48 1.63
C ALA A 289 -16.08 -20.43 2.50
N PRO A 290 -17.23 -20.73 3.08
CA PRO A 290 -17.86 -19.84 4.07
C PRO A 290 -16.98 -19.79 5.33
N ARG A 291 -16.98 -18.64 6.03
CA ARG A 291 -16.25 -18.48 7.29
C ARG A 291 -16.58 -19.54 8.34
N SER A 292 -17.85 -19.99 8.35
CA SER A 292 -18.32 -21.03 9.25
C SER A 292 -17.62 -22.38 9.07
N ALA A 293 -17.00 -22.67 7.92
CA ALA A 293 -16.28 -23.92 7.68
C ALA A 293 -14.93 -23.99 8.43
N LEU A 294 -14.41 -22.84 8.90
CA LEU A 294 -13.16 -22.82 9.63
C LEU A 294 -13.32 -23.44 11.01
N THR A 295 -12.36 -24.26 11.40
CA THR A 295 -12.31 -24.88 12.73
C THR A 295 -10.87 -24.92 13.24
N ILE A 296 -10.70 -25.22 14.53
CA ILE A 296 -9.39 -25.34 15.17
C ILE A 296 -9.20 -26.80 15.56
N SER A 297 -8.01 -27.36 15.30
CA SER A 297 -7.64 -28.70 15.76
C SER A 297 -7.44 -28.72 17.27
N SER A 298 -7.36 -29.93 17.83
CA SER A 298 -6.97 -30.12 19.25
C SER A 298 -5.55 -29.61 19.56
N ALA A 299 -4.70 -29.47 18.55
CA ALA A 299 -3.35 -28.91 18.66
C ALA A 299 -3.28 -27.39 18.51
N GLY A 300 -4.42 -26.72 18.18
CA GLY A 300 -4.49 -25.28 17.98
C GLY A 300 -4.29 -24.83 16.53
N ASP A 301 -4.18 -25.74 15.57
CA ASP A 301 -4.02 -25.40 14.16
C ASP A 301 -5.34 -24.99 13.53
N ILE A 302 -5.28 -23.98 12.66
CA ILE A 302 -6.43 -23.54 11.86
C ILE A 302 -6.60 -24.46 10.66
N GLY A 303 -7.83 -24.95 10.43
CA GLY A 303 -8.13 -25.84 9.32
C GLY A 303 -9.61 -25.93 9.02
N VAL A 304 -9.94 -26.90 8.16
CA VAL A 304 -11.32 -27.27 7.86
C VAL A 304 -11.51 -28.76 8.10
N ARG A 305 -12.74 -29.16 8.39
CA ARG A 305 -13.10 -30.57 8.41
C ARG A 305 -13.62 -30.99 7.06
N VAL A 306 -13.08 -32.08 6.54
CA VAL A 306 -13.51 -32.69 5.27
C VAL A 306 -14.06 -34.09 5.56
N VAL A 307 -14.93 -34.55 4.70
CA VAL A 307 -15.42 -35.93 4.74
C VAL A 307 -14.62 -36.75 3.73
N GLY A 308 -13.80 -37.66 4.26
CA GLY A 308 -12.97 -38.57 3.48
C GLY A 308 -13.72 -39.85 3.06
N ASP A 309 -12.96 -40.86 2.65
CA ASP A 309 -13.47 -42.15 2.28
C ASP A 309 -14.18 -42.83 3.43
N GLY A 310 -15.32 -43.50 3.13
CA GLY A 310 -16.14 -44.16 4.13
C GLY A 310 -16.92 -43.23 5.05
N ASP A 311 -17.11 -41.97 4.66
CA ASP A 311 -17.82 -40.90 5.39
C ASP A 311 -17.22 -40.60 6.75
N VAL A 312 -15.89 -40.61 6.86
CA VAL A 312 -15.14 -40.32 8.05
C VAL A 312 -14.63 -38.88 8.01
N VAL A 313 -14.81 -38.14 9.10
CA VAL A 313 -14.33 -36.77 9.24
C VAL A 313 -12.81 -36.74 9.40
N GLN A 314 -12.15 -35.90 8.61
CA GLN A 314 -10.70 -35.64 8.65
C GLN A 314 -10.47 -34.16 8.84
N PHE A 315 -9.43 -33.79 9.58
CA PHE A 315 -8.97 -32.40 9.71
C PHE A 315 -7.90 -32.11 8.65
N VAL A 316 -8.09 -31.02 7.92
CA VAL A 316 -7.13 -30.54 6.92
C VAL A 316 -6.65 -29.15 7.32
N PRO A 317 -5.34 -28.98 7.63
CA PRO A 317 -4.79 -27.68 7.93
C PRO A 317 -4.82 -26.79 6.68
N VAL A 318 -5.22 -25.52 6.82
CA VAL A 318 -5.34 -24.58 5.72
C VAL A 318 -4.59 -23.28 6.00
N LYS A 319 -4.23 -22.58 4.93
CA LYS A 319 -3.76 -21.19 5.01
C LYS A 319 -4.84 -20.27 4.47
N ILE A 320 -5.16 -19.23 5.22
CA ILE A 320 -6.08 -18.18 4.78
C ILE A 320 -5.34 -17.33 3.75
N VAL A 321 -5.86 -17.28 2.53
CA VAL A 321 -5.33 -16.53 1.41
C VAL A 321 -5.91 -15.12 1.40
N GLU A 322 -7.23 -15.03 1.54
CA GLU A 322 -7.95 -13.77 1.64
C GLU A 322 -9.19 -13.97 2.53
N ASP A 323 -9.45 -12.99 3.38
CA ASP A 323 -10.59 -12.95 4.27
C ASP A 323 -11.56 -11.87 3.77
N GLN A 324 -12.74 -12.28 3.29
CA GLN A 324 -13.84 -11.42 2.86
C GLN A 324 -14.97 -11.47 3.88
N GLN A 325 -15.91 -10.56 3.79
CA GLN A 325 -16.96 -10.39 4.81
C GLN A 325 -17.70 -11.68 5.18
N ASP A 326 -18.15 -12.46 4.18
CA ASP A 326 -18.96 -13.69 4.39
C ASP A 326 -18.21 -14.97 4.01
N THR A 327 -17.12 -14.86 3.27
CA THR A 327 -16.39 -15.99 2.69
C THR A 327 -14.90 -15.80 2.83
N MET A 328 -14.17 -16.90 2.77
CA MET A 328 -12.71 -16.90 2.81
C MET A 328 -12.16 -17.70 1.63
N TRP A 329 -10.99 -17.28 1.16
CA TRP A 329 -10.20 -18.06 0.23
C TRP A 329 -9.14 -18.82 1.00
N LEU A 330 -9.15 -20.13 0.86
CA LEU A 330 -8.31 -21.06 1.61
C LEU A 330 -7.42 -21.84 0.65
N SER A 331 -6.17 -22.06 1.02
CA SER A 331 -5.25 -22.96 0.31
C SER A 331 -4.88 -24.15 1.20
N GLY A 332 -4.54 -25.28 0.57
CA GLY A 332 -4.18 -26.52 1.25
C GLY A 332 -5.27 -27.59 1.22
N ILE A 333 -6.42 -27.32 0.60
CA ILE A 333 -7.51 -28.28 0.42
C ILE A 333 -7.34 -28.94 -0.96
N ALA A 334 -7.57 -30.26 -1.05
CA ALA A 334 -7.54 -30.98 -2.33
C ALA A 334 -8.79 -30.63 -3.17
N ASP A 335 -8.62 -30.63 -4.50
CA ASP A 335 -9.75 -30.40 -5.41
C ASP A 335 -10.80 -31.52 -5.28
N GLY A 336 -12.08 -31.14 -5.26
CA GLY A 336 -13.19 -32.06 -5.05
C GLY A 336 -13.38 -32.54 -3.60
N ALA A 337 -12.54 -32.15 -2.63
CA ALA A 337 -12.71 -32.53 -1.23
C ALA A 337 -14.05 -32.04 -0.67
N ARG A 338 -14.78 -32.91 0.03
CA ARG A 338 -16.08 -32.60 0.63
C ARG A 338 -15.88 -31.82 1.94
N VAL A 339 -15.86 -30.47 1.86
CA VAL A 339 -15.69 -29.59 3.04
C VAL A 339 -16.98 -29.48 3.83
N ILE A 340 -16.92 -29.72 5.12
CA ILE A 340 -18.06 -29.52 6.04
C ILE A 340 -18.27 -28.03 6.26
N VAL A 341 -19.42 -27.50 5.86
CA VAL A 341 -19.80 -26.09 5.98
C VAL A 341 -20.82 -25.81 7.09
N ARG A 342 -21.48 -26.88 7.58
CA ARG A 342 -22.38 -26.85 8.73
C ARG A 342 -22.28 -28.16 9.53
N GLY A 343 -22.35 -28.05 10.86
CA GLY A 343 -22.24 -29.19 11.76
C GLY A 343 -20.80 -29.52 12.16
N GLN A 344 -19.82 -28.74 11.69
CA GLN A 344 -18.39 -28.93 11.99
C GLN A 344 -18.06 -28.92 13.47
N ASP A 345 -18.77 -28.16 14.29
CA ASP A 345 -18.50 -28.03 15.73
C ASP A 345 -19.00 -29.22 16.54
N PHE A 346 -19.89 -30.01 15.97
CA PHE A 346 -20.53 -31.17 16.64
C PHE A 346 -19.90 -32.51 16.26
N VAL A 347 -18.92 -32.53 15.38
CA VAL A 347 -18.24 -33.75 14.92
C VAL A 347 -16.75 -33.73 15.28
N ARG A 348 -16.16 -34.91 15.45
CA ARG A 348 -14.74 -35.07 15.77
C ARG A 348 -14.00 -35.79 14.65
N GLU A 349 -12.71 -35.59 14.58
CA GLU A 349 -11.84 -36.34 13.69
C GLU A 349 -11.97 -37.85 13.92
N GLY A 350 -12.05 -38.63 12.84
CA GLY A 350 -12.30 -40.07 12.88
C GLY A 350 -13.77 -40.49 13.04
N GLN A 351 -14.69 -39.56 13.26
CA GLN A 351 -16.12 -39.85 13.42
C GLN A 351 -16.78 -40.08 12.06
N LYS A 352 -17.65 -41.14 11.97
CA LYS A 352 -18.52 -41.32 10.83
C LYS A 352 -19.69 -40.36 10.87
N VAL A 353 -20.06 -39.80 9.71
CA VAL A 353 -21.13 -38.83 9.55
C VAL A 353 -22.04 -39.16 8.37
N ALA A 354 -23.24 -38.63 8.36
CA ALA A 354 -24.12 -38.65 7.21
C ALA A 354 -24.01 -37.33 6.47
N THR A 355 -23.61 -37.35 5.21
CA THR A 355 -23.42 -36.13 4.43
C THR A 355 -24.70 -35.70 3.72
N VAL A 356 -24.96 -34.38 3.71
CA VAL A 356 -26.03 -33.73 2.95
C VAL A 356 -25.39 -32.60 2.14
N ASP A 357 -25.82 -32.46 0.88
CA ASP A 357 -25.31 -31.33 0.10
C ASP A 357 -25.86 -30.01 0.63
N ALA A 358 -24.95 -29.05 0.89
CA ALA A 358 -25.31 -27.74 1.44
C ALA A 358 -26.22 -26.91 0.51
N ALA A 359 -26.20 -27.19 -0.80
CA ALA A 359 -27.07 -26.56 -1.76
C ALA A 359 -28.53 -27.04 -1.63
N THR A 360 -28.72 -28.34 -1.35
CA THR A 360 -30.05 -28.93 -1.20
C THR A 360 -30.72 -28.49 0.09
N GLU A 361 -29.97 -28.34 1.18
CA GLU A 361 -30.50 -27.90 2.49
C GLU A 361 -30.92 -26.40 2.52
N ARG A 362 -30.41 -25.60 1.57
CA ARG A 362 -30.82 -24.19 1.40
C ARG A 362 -32.16 -24.03 0.67
N ALA A 363 -32.56 -25.03 -0.10
CA ALA A 363 -33.79 -25.04 -0.88
C ALA A 363 -35.02 -25.50 -0.05
N GLU A 364 -34.81 -26.17 1.08
CA GLU A 364 -35.86 -26.66 1.98
C GLU A 364 -36.24 -25.73 3.14
N LYS A 365 -35.60 -24.56 3.24
CA LYS A 365 -35.92 -23.48 4.20
C LYS A 365 -36.43 -22.23 3.49
#